data_c2602e7496c1b912cfe20b0f64eece0a
#
_entry.id   c2602e7496c1b912cfe20b0f64eece0a
#
_cell.length_a   1.000
_cell.length_b   1.000
_cell.length_c   1.000
_cell.angle_alpha   90.00
_cell.angle_beta   90.00
_cell.angle_gamma   90.00
#
_symmetry.space_group_name_H-M   'P 1'
#
loop_
_entity.id
_entity.type
_entity.pdbx_description
1 polymer ?
#
loop_
_entity_poly.entity_id
_entity_poly.type
_entity_poly.pdbx_seq_one_letter_code
_entity_poly.pdbx_strand_id
1 'polypeptide(L)'
;ASSDVLVIGNDIKGMKYRFARCCNPIYGDEVFGFISSEGVIKIHRTDCPNARNIRERYPYRMIATRWSGKIGDQFAATLRIVGRDDIGIVTNITSIINKEKNATLRNISIDSHDGIFQGHLTVGVSDTRTLRELIKKISTAKGVKDVQRAL
;
A
#
# COMPACT_ATOMS: atom_id res chain seq x y z
N ALA A 1 22.96 5.14 7.37
CA ALA A 1 22.85 5.30 5.96
C ALA A 1 21.61 4.59 5.50
N SER A 2 20.67 5.33 5.16
CA SER A 2 19.50 4.81 4.52
C SER A 2 19.93 4.05 3.28
N SER A 3 19.70 2.76 3.28
CA SER A 3 19.59 2.06 2.04
C SER A 3 18.47 2.75 1.28
N ASP A 4 18.81 3.62 0.38
CA ASP A 4 17.80 4.27 -0.43
C ASP A 4 17.07 3.21 -1.23
N VAL A 5 15.85 2.97 -0.85
CA VAL A 5 14.96 2.03 -1.52
C VAL A 5 14.59 2.56 -2.89
N LEU A 6 14.71 3.88 -3.08
CA LEU A 6 14.31 4.57 -4.31
C LEU A 6 15.49 5.25 -5.00
N VAL A 7 15.45 5.22 -6.32
CA VAL A 7 16.31 6.03 -7.18
C VAL A 7 15.43 7.13 -7.78
N ILE A 8 15.76 8.37 -7.48
CA ILE A 8 14.98 9.54 -7.87
C ILE A 8 15.72 10.30 -8.96
N GLY A 9 15.07 10.46 -10.11
CA GLY A 9 15.65 11.15 -11.26
C GLY A 9 16.91 10.45 -11.74
N ASN A 10 17.99 11.21 -11.91
CA ASN A 10 19.30 10.71 -12.32
C ASN A 10 20.20 10.41 -11.11
N ASP A 11 19.62 9.78 -10.09
CA ASP A 11 20.34 9.44 -8.85
C ASP A 11 20.85 10.67 -8.12
N ILE A 12 19.99 11.65 -7.95
CA ILE A 12 20.30 12.88 -7.23
C ILE A 12 20.42 12.56 -5.75
N LYS A 13 21.63 12.61 -5.24
CA LYS A 13 21.91 12.35 -3.83
C LYS A 13 21.55 13.54 -2.96
N GLY A 14 21.10 13.26 -1.76
CA GLY A 14 20.81 14.29 -0.77
C GLY A 14 19.42 14.88 -0.84
N MET A 15 18.57 14.42 -1.73
CA MET A 15 17.18 14.87 -1.77
C MET A 15 16.35 14.08 -0.79
N LYS A 16 15.61 14.81 0.03
CA LYS A 16 14.68 14.20 0.97
C LYS A 16 13.40 13.82 0.25
N TYR A 17 12.88 12.64 0.56
CA TYR A 17 11.61 12.20 0.01
C TYR A 17 10.72 11.61 1.11
N ARG A 18 9.43 11.59 0.83
CA ARG A 18 8.42 10.96 1.69
C ARG A 18 7.42 10.23 0.80
N PHE A 19 6.88 9.13 1.32
CA PHE A 19 5.78 8.46 0.65
C PHE A 19 4.49 9.23 0.90
N ALA A 20 3.73 9.47 -0.17
CA ALA A 20 2.49 10.20 -0.09
C ALA A 20 1.44 9.40 0.68
N ARG A 21 0.73 10.05 1.59
CA ARG A 21 -0.30 9.41 2.41
C ARG A 21 -1.59 9.14 1.63
N CYS A 22 -1.82 9.85 0.54
CA CYS A 22 -3.04 9.70 -0.26
C CYS A 22 -3.11 8.37 -0.99
N CYS A 23 -1.97 7.70 -1.22
CA CYS A 23 -1.95 6.44 -1.96
C CYS A 23 -1.04 5.38 -1.36
N ASN A 24 -0.25 5.70 -0.34
CA ASN A 24 0.61 4.77 0.38
C ASN A 24 1.39 3.81 -0.52
N PRO A 25 2.39 4.29 -1.28
CA PRO A 25 3.17 3.41 -2.14
C PRO A 25 3.90 2.35 -1.33
N ILE A 26 3.98 1.15 -1.90
CA ILE A 26 4.79 0.07 -1.36
C ILE A 26 5.76 -0.40 -2.43
N TYR A 27 6.79 -1.12 -2.02
CA TYR A 27 7.80 -1.64 -2.94
C TYR A 27 7.15 -2.44 -4.07
N GLY A 28 7.49 -2.10 -5.29
CA GLY A 28 6.94 -2.73 -6.49
C GLY A 28 5.81 -1.95 -7.16
N ASP A 29 5.22 -0.96 -6.49
CA ASP A 29 4.25 -0.07 -7.13
C ASP A 29 4.92 0.79 -8.19
N GLU A 30 4.22 1.08 -9.28
CA GLU A 30 4.66 2.12 -10.18
C GLU A 30 4.51 3.47 -9.51
N VAL A 31 5.60 4.21 -9.42
CA VAL A 31 5.66 5.44 -8.65
C VAL A 31 6.25 6.58 -9.47
N PHE A 32 5.97 7.80 -9.04
CA PHE A 32 6.62 8.99 -9.52
C PHE A 32 6.87 9.94 -8.34
N GLY A 33 7.86 10.80 -8.48
CA GLY A 33 8.14 11.84 -7.49
C GLY A 33 7.47 13.15 -7.89
N PHE A 34 7.01 13.89 -6.90
CA PHE A 34 6.47 15.22 -7.05
C PHE A 34 7.23 16.18 -6.14
N ILE A 35 7.89 17.17 -6.73
CA ILE A 35 8.66 18.14 -5.96
C ILE A 35 7.70 19.15 -5.35
N SER A 36 7.61 19.15 -4.03
CA SER A 36 6.76 20.09 -3.31
C SER A 36 7.40 21.48 -3.26
N SER A 37 6.62 22.49 -2.90
CA SER A 37 7.09 23.86 -2.71
C SER A 37 8.17 23.97 -1.63
N GLU A 38 8.20 23.00 -0.70
CA GLU A 38 9.18 22.96 0.38
C GLU A 38 10.49 22.27 0.00
N GLY A 39 10.61 21.81 -1.24
CA GLY A 39 11.80 21.11 -1.70
C GLY A 39 11.87 19.65 -1.32
N VAL A 40 10.81 19.10 -0.77
CA VAL A 40 10.69 17.68 -0.44
C VAL A 40 9.99 16.97 -1.58
N ILE A 41 10.49 15.80 -1.95
CA ILE A 41 9.87 14.97 -2.99
C ILE A 41 8.86 14.06 -2.33
N LYS A 42 7.62 14.13 -2.79
CA LYS A 42 6.57 13.20 -2.38
C LYS A 42 6.44 12.11 -3.42
N ILE A 43 6.50 10.87 -2.97
CA ILE A 43 6.41 9.70 -3.84
C ILE A 43 4.96 9.25 -3.90
N HIS A 44 4.38 9.30 -5.09
CA HIS A 44 3.01 8.89 -5.35
C HIS A 44 2.99 7.64 -6.23
N ARG A 45 1.94 6.85 -6.09
CA ARG A 45 1.65 5.80 -7.06
C ARG A 45 1.12 6.45 -8.34
N THR A 46 1.43 5.84 -9.48
CA THR A 46 0.94 6.36 -10.76
C THR A 46 -0.59 6.29 -10.88
N ASP A 47 -1.22 5.38 -10.13
CA ASP A 47 -2.69 5.25 -10.06
C ASP A 47 -3.31 6.02 -8.90
N CYS A 48 -2.54 6.88 -8.24
CA CYS A 48 -3.07 7.75 -7.17
C CYS A 48 -4.19 8.63 -7.72
N PRO A 49 -5.29 8.82 -6.97
CA PRO A 49 -6.35 9.73 -7.41
C PRO A 49 -5.88 11.14 -7.73
N ASN A 50 -4.80 11.58 -7.08
CA ASN A 50 -4.23 12.92 -7.30
C ASN A 50 -3.25 12.98 -8.47
N ALA A 51 -2.86 11.84 -9.04
CA ALA A 51 -1.84 11.79 -10.08
C ALA A 51 -2.26 12.54 -11.36
N ARG A 52 -3.52 12.41 -11.73
CA ARG A 52 -4.04 13.09 -12.93
C ARG A 52 -3.95 14.60 -12.78
N ASN A 53 -4.37 15.14 -11.65
CA ASN A 53 -4.30 16.57 -11.37
C ASN A 53 -2.86 17.08 -11.38
N ILE A 54 -1.95 16.30 -10.82
CA ILE A 54 -0.52 16.65 -10.83
C ILE A 54 0.03 16.71 -12.24
N ARG A 55 -0.29 15.71 -13.08
CA ARG A 55 0.17 15.67 -14.47
C ARG A 55 -0.36 16.84 -15.29
N GLU A 56 -1.61 17.22 -15.06
CA GLU A 56 -2.24 18.29 -15.83
C GLU A 56 -1.76 19.68 -15.40
N ARG A 57 -1.60 19.89 -14.09
CA ARG A 57 -1.28 21.21 -13.55
C ARG A 57 0.21 21.46 -13.31
N TYR A 58 0.94 20.42 -12.92
CA TYR A 58 2.33 20.58 -12.48
C TYR A 58 3.27 19.55 -13.10
N PRO A 59 3.20 19.35 -14.42
CA PRO A 59 4.06 18.33 -15.03
C PRO A 59 5.55 18.61 -14.85
N TYR A 60 5.92 19.87 -14.72
CA TYR A 60 7.32 20.29 -14.51
C TYR A 60 7.86 19.98 -13.13
N ARG A 61 6.99 19.61 -12.18
CA ARG A 61 7.38 19.18 -10.83
C ARG A 61 7.46 17.68 -10.69
N MET A 62 7.11 16.95 -11.73
CA MET A 62 7.20 15.49 -11.70
C MET A 62 8.62 15.06 -11.98
N ILE A 63 9.06 14.04 -11.24
CA ILE A 63 10.39 13.48 -11.42
C ILE A 63 10.29 11.97 -11.49
N ALA A 64 10.99 11.37 -12.45
CA ALA A 64 11.01 9.94 -12.62
C ALA A 64 11.60 9.27 -11.38
N THR A 65 10.95 8.20 -10.91
CA THR A 65 11.34 7.50 -9.70
C THR A 65 11.19 6.00 -9.93
N ARG A 66 12.12 5.22 -9.43
CA ARG A 66 12.07 3.76 -9.49
C ARG A 66 12.65 3.14 -8.23
N TRP A 67 12.32 1.90 -7.99
CA TRP A 67 12.86 1.17 -6.87
C TRP A 67 14.30 0.75 -7.16
N SER A 68 15.14 0.78 -6.13
CA SER A 68 16.57 0.51 -6.29
C SER A 68 16.93 -0.96 -6.37
N GLY A 69 15.97 -1.84 -6.09
CA GLY A 69 16.24 -3.27 -5.99
C GLY A 69 16.67 -3.72 -4.60
N LYS A 70 16.88 -2.80 -3.68
CA LYS A 70 17.17 -3.15 -2.30
C LYS A 70 15.87 -3.39 -1.54
N ILE A 71 15.77 -4.54 -0.90
CA ILE A 71 14.60 -4.85 -0.06
C ILE A 71 14.82 -4.15 1.27
N GLY A 72 13.96 -3.19 1.57
CA GLY A 72 14.00 -2.45 2.83
C GLY A 72 13.05 -3.03 3.85
N ASP A 73 12.59 -2.18 4.75
CA ASP A 73 11.61 -2.52 5.78
C ASP A 73 10.25 -2.81 5.17
N GLN A 74 9.34 -3.30 6.00
CA GLN A 74 7.96 -3.51 5.59
C GLN A 74 7.26 -2.19 5.33
N PHE A 75 6.37 -2.21 4.35
CA PHE A 75 5.52 -1.09 4.01
C PHE A 75 4.10 -1.36 4.50
N ALA A 76 3.41 -0.31 4.95
CA ALA A 76 2.02 -0.42 5.37
C ALA A 76 1.10 -0.32 4.16
N ALA A 77 0.18 -1.27 4.05
CA ALA A 77 -0.88 -1.23 3.05
C ALA A 77 -2.22 -1.48 3.72
N THR A 78 -3.26 -0.82 3.26
CA THR A 78 -4.60 -0.99 3.78
C THR A 78 -5.44 -1.76 2.79
N LEU A 79 -6.13 -2.80 3.29
CA LEU A 79 -7.07 -3.60 2.54
C LEU A 79 -8.47 -3.33 3.02
N ARG A 80 -9.39 -3.24 2.09
CA ARG A 80 -10.81 -3.16 2.38
C ARG A 80 -11.43 -4.53 2.13
N ILE A 81 -12.14 -5.05 3.12
CA ILE A 81 -12.78 -6.37 3.06
C ILE A 81 -14.28 -6.21 3.26
N VAL A 82 -15.04 -6.88 2.41
CA VAL A 82 -16.49 -6.95 2.52
C VAL A 82 -16.89 -8.42 2.51
N GLY A 83 -17.82 -8.80 3.37
CA GLY A 83 -18.28 -10.17 3.41
C GLY A 83 -19.52 -10.33 4.26
N ARG A 84 -19.88 -11.60 4.49
CA ARG A 84 -20.95 -11.94 5.43
C ARG A 84 -20.42 -11.93 6.85
N ASP A 85 -21.23 -11.45 7.76
CA ASP A 85 -20.90 -11.48 9.20
C ASP A 85 -21.01 -12.91 9.70
N ASP A 86 -19.92 -13.65 9.57
CA ASP A 86 -19.84 -15.06 9.90
C ASP A 86 -19.00 -15.25 11.16
N ILE A 87 -19.39 -16.19 12.00
CA ILE A 87 -18.64 -16.50 13.22
C ILE A 87 -17.25 -17.00 12.81
N GLY A 88 -16.22 -16.39 13.39
CA GLY A 88 -14.85 -16.81 13.16
C GLY A 88 -14.17 -16.18 11.94
N ILE A 89 -14.85 -15.28 11.23
CA ILE A 89 -14.24 -14.65 10.04
C ILE A 89 -12.98 -13.86 10.41
N VAL A 90 -13.00 -13.15 11.53
CA VAL A 90 -11.82 -12.39 12.00
C VAL A 90 -10.68 -13.34 12.32
N THR A 91 -10.97 -14.44 13.01
CA THR A 91 -9.98 -15.47 13.34
C THR A 91 -9.39 -16.07 12.07
N ASN A 92 -10.22 -16.37 11.08
CA ASN A 92 -9.78 -16.96 9.82
C ASN A 92 -8.86 -16.00 9.06
N ILE A 93 -9.23 -14.73 8.96
CA ILE A 93 -8.41 -13.70 8.29
C ILE A 93 -7.09 -13.52 9.02
N THR A 94 -7.13 -13.41 10.34
CA THR A 94 -5.91 -13.24 11.15
C THR A 94 -4.98 -14.43 11.00
N SER A 95 -5.54 -15.64 10.98
CA SER A 95 -4.76 -16.87 10.78
C SER A 95 -4.07 -16.89 9.43
N ILE A 96 -4.75 -16.45 8.37
CA ILE A 96 -4.18 -16.38 7.02
C ILE A 96 -2.99 -15.43 7.01
N ILE A 97 -3.14 -14.26 7.60
CA ILE A 97 -2.07 -13.26 7.65
C ILE A 97 -0.88 -13.77 8.45
N ASN A 98 -1.13 -14.42 9.59
CA ASN A 98 -0.07 -14.93 10.46
C ASN A 98 0.74 -16.06 9.81
N LYS A 99 0.21 -16.74 8.83
CA LYS A 99 0.93 -17.78 8.10
C LYS A 99 1.85 -17.22 7.02
N GLU A 100 1.70 -15.97 6.65
CA GLU A 100 2.55 -15.34 5.66
C GLU A 100 3.85 -14.84 6.30
N LYS A 101 4.99 -15.28 5.79
CA LYS A 101 6.30 -14.92 6.35
C LYS A 101 6.62 -13.43 6.23
N ASN A 102 6.18 -12.81 5.15
CA ASN A 102 6.54 -11.43 4.82
C ASN A 102 5.41 -10.46 5.06
N ALA A 103 4.41 -10.85 5.86
CA ALA A 103 3.27 -10.02 6.17
C ALA A 103 3.00 -10.01 7.67
N THR A 104 2.63 -8.86 8.19
CA THR A 104 2.19 -8.70 9.58
C THR A 104 0.89 -7.93 9.62
N LEU A 105 0.00 -8.31 10.52
CA LEU A 105 -1.21 -7.54 10.77
C LEU A 105 -0.88 -6.42 11.76
N ARG A 106 -1.10 -5.18 11.35
CA ARG A 106 -0.84 -4.01 12.19
C ARG A 106 -2.10 -3.45 12.81
N ASN A 107 -3.20 -3.49 12.07
CA ASN A 107 -4.46 -2.98 12.57
C ASN A 107 -5.61 -3.67 11.86
N ILE A 108 -6.71 -3.85 12.58
CA ILE A 108 -7.96 -4.37 12.02
C ILE A 108 -9.12 -3.57 12.60
N SER A 109 -10.01 -3.13 11.72
CA SER A 109 -11.22 -2.42 12.09
C SER A 109 -12.38 -3.06 11.35
N ILE A 110 -13.39 -3.50 12.09
CA ILE A 110 -14.55 -4.22 11.53
C ILE A 110 -15.83 -3.58 11.99
N ASP A 111 -16.73 -3.40 11.05
CA ASP A 111 -18.06 -2.90 11.30
C ASP A 111 -19.05 -3.91 10.71
N SER A 112 -19.97 -4.43 11.56
CA SER A 112 -20.98 -5.39 11.15
C SER A 112 -22.34 -4.73 11.19
N HIS A 113 -23.12 -4.90 10.13
CA HIS A 113 -24.46 -4.34 10.02
C HIS A 113 -25.32 -5.20 9.10
N ASP A 114 -26.48 -5.61 9.56
CA ASP A 114 -27.45 -6.40 8.79
C ASP A 114 -26.86 -7.67 8.16
N GLY A 115 -26.03 -8.39 8.90
CA GLY A 115 -25.43 -9.64 8.44
C GLY A 115 -24.28 -9.45 7.45
N ILE A 116 -23.90 -8.21 7.19
CA ILE A 116 -22.76 -7.88 6.32
C ILE A 116 -21.69 -7.24 7.18
N PHE A 117 -20.44 -7.62 6.94
CA PHE A 117 -19.33 -6.91 7.58
C PHE A 117 -18.50 -6.18 6.57
N GLN A 118 -17.98 -5.02 6.99
CA GLN A 118 -16.97 -4.28 6.28
C GLN A 118 -15.77 -4.14 7.21
N GLY A 119 -14.60 -4.36 6.68
CA GLY A 119 -13.40 -4.26 7.46
C GLY A 119 -12.29 -3.53 6.73
N HIS A 120 -11.43 -2.91 7.49
CA HIS A 120 -10.18 -2.35 7.01
C HIS A 120 -9.05 -3.02 7.76
N LEU A 121 -8.10 -3.55 7.01
CA LEU A 121 -6.91 -4.19 7.56
C LEU A 121 -5.70 -3.36 7.14
N THR A 122 -4.86 -3.00 8.08
CA THR A 122 -3.55 -2.46 7.78
C THR A 122 -2.54 -3.57 7.99
N VAL A 123 -1.82 -3.90 6.92
CA VAL A 123 -0.82 -4.97 6.95
C VAL A 123 0.54 -4.38 6.61
N GLY A 124 1.57 -4.93 7.23
CA GLY A 124 2.95 -4.65 6.84
C GLY A 124 3.38 -5.72 5.86
N VAL A 125 3.82 -5.32 4.68
CA VAL A 125 4.28 -6.25 3.63
C VAL A 125 5.57 -5.74 3.03
N SER A 126 6.36 -6.67 2.49
CA SER A 126 7.64 -6.31 1.89
C SER A 126 7.50 -5.71 0.50
N ASP A 127 6.46 -6.09 -0.25
CA ASP A 127 6.29 -5.67 -1.64
C ASP A 127 4.86 -5.93 -2.13
N THR A 128 4.60 -5.50 -3.37
CA THR A 128 3.29 -5.70 -4.01
C THR A 128 2.98 -7.16 -4.28
N ARG A 129 3.99 -7.98 -4.53
CA ARG A 129 3.81 -9.40 -4.78
C ARG A 129 3.22 -10.09 -3.55
N THR A 130 3.82 -9.82 -2.39
CA THR A 130 3.33 -10.34 -1.11
C THR A 130 1.90 -9.88 -0.86
N LEU A 131 1.62 -8.61 -1.15
CA LEU A 131 0.27 -8.06 -0.97
C LEU A 131 -0.76 -8.76 -1.86
N ARG A 132 -0.43 -8.97 -3.13
CA ARG A 132 -1.33 -9.66 -4.06
C ARG A 132 -1.62 -11.10 -3.62
N GLU A 133 -0.59 -11.81 -3.18
CA GLU A 133 -0.77 -13.17 -2.66
C GLU A 133 -1.63 -13.19 -1.41
N LEU A 134 -1.44 -12.22 -0.53
CA LEU A 134 -2.23 -12.09 0.67
C LEU A 134 -3.71 -11.82 0.33
N ILE A 135 -3.97 -10.93 -0.60
CA ILE A 135 -5.33 -10.64 -1.08
C ILE A 135 -6.00 -11.90 -1.62
N LYS A 136 -5.29 -12.67 -2.43
CA LYS A 136 -5.80 -13.94 -2.95
C LYS A 136 -6.19 -14.90 -1.84
N LYS A 137 -5.32 -15.07 -0.86
CA LYS A 137 -5.57 -16.00 0.24
C LYS A 137 -6.72 -15.55 1.13
N ILE A 138 -6.82 -14.26 1.43
CA ILE A 138 -7.94 -13.72 2.20
C ILE A 138 -9.25 -13.90 1.43
N SER A 139 -9.21 -13.73 0.12
CA SER A 139 -10.41 -13.91 -0.74
C SER A 139 -10.98 -15.32 -0.65
N THR A 140 -10.19 -16.32 -0.28
CA THR A 140 -10.64 -17.69 -0.15
C THR A 140 -11.29 -17.99 1.22
N ALA A 141 -11.17 -17.08 2.17
CA ALA A 141 -11.74 -17.28 3.50
C ALA A 141 -13.26 -17.32 3.41
N LYS A 142 -13.85 -18.25 4.19
CA LYS A 142 -15.30 -18.42 4.22
C LYS A 142 -15.98 -17.13 4.65
N GLY A 143 -16.96 -16.69 3.89
CA GLY A 143 -17.73 -15.48 4.17
C GLY A 143 -17.18 -14.22 3.52
N VAL A 144 -15.95 -14.23 3.05
CA VAL A 144 -15.37 -13.06 2.36
C VAL A 144 -15.92 -12.98 0.94
N LYS A 145 -16.47 -11.83 0.59
CA LYS A 145 -17.01 -11.58 -0.76
C LYS A 145 -16.05 -10.79 -1.63
N ASP A 146 -15.36 -9.83 -1.05
CA ASP A 146 -14.46 -8.95 -1.80
C ASP A 146 -13.33 -8.45 -0.92
N VAL A 147 -12.14 -8.39 -1.50
CA VAL A 147 -10.95 -7.83 -0.88
C VAL A 147 -10.28 -6.91 -1.88
N GLN A 148 -10.12 -5.67 -1.52
CA GLN A 148 -9.47 -4.67 -2.37
C GLN A 148 -8.45 -3.86 -1.59
N ARG A 149 -7.40 -3.45 -2.28
CA ARG A 149 -6.47 -2.50 -1.70
C ARG A 149 -7.14 -1.13 -1.65
N ALA A 150 -7.16 -0.53 -0.46
CA ALA A 150 -7.65 0.82 -0.29
C ALA A 150 -6.58 1.83 -0.71
N LEU A 151 -7.01 2.89 -1.32
CA LEU A 151 -6.14 4.01 -1.66
C LEU A 151 -6.08 5.02 -0.53
#